data_a2abc792a266ba13e4504f01b0e2148f
#
_entry.id   a2abc792a266ba13e4504f01b0e2148f
#
_cell.length_a   1.000
_cell.length_b   1.000
_cell.length_c   1.000
_cell.angle_alpha   90.00
_cell.angle_beta   90.00
_cell.angle_gamma   90.00
#
_symmetry.space_group_name_H-M   'P 1'
#
loop_
_entity.id
_entity.type
_entity.pdbx_description
1 polymer ?
#
loop_
_entity_poly.entity_id
_entity_poly.type
_entity_poly.pdbx_seq_one_letter_code
_entity_poly.pdbx_strand_id
1 'polypeptide(L)'
;MLEQSDIDFEERMVSPEAMPSDEDDVDYSLRPKTLNEYIGQEKVKENLAVYIKAAKQRNEPLDHVLLYGPPGLGKTTLSAIIAHEMGVNIRITSGPAIEKPGDLAALLTNLGEGDVLFIDEIHRLSRSIEEVLYPAMEDFALDIIIGKGPSARSLRVDLHKFTLVGATTRAGQLTSPLRDRFGIIQRLELYSHEQLTDIVMQIGRAHV
;
A
#
# COMPACT_ATOMS: atom_id res chain seq x y z
N MET A 1 -15.08 -64.79 16.97
CA MET A 1 -15.25 -64.45 15.55
C MET A 1 -15.99 -63.11 15.56
N LEU A 2 -15.21 -62.03 15.63
CA LEU A 2 -15.73 -60.65 15.61
C LEU A 2 -14.95 -59.93 14.53
N GLU A 3 -15.65 -59.51 13.49
CA GLU A 3 -15.14 -58.79 12.34
C GLU A 3 -14.69 -57.38 12.78
N GLN A 4 -13.48 -57.04 12.43
CA GLN A 4 -12.87 -55.72 12.53
C GLN A 4 -13.37 -54.91 11.36
N SER A 5 -14.14 -53.86 11.61
CA SER A 5 -14.49 -52.83 10.62
C SER A 5 -13.36 -51.83 10.55
N ASP A 6 -12.66 -51.80 9.45
CA ASP A 6 -11.66 -50.80 9.08
C ASP A 6 -12.37 -49.45 8.90
N ILE A 7 -12.05 -48.48 9.74
CA ILE A 7 -12.44 -47.07 9.57
C ILE A 7 -11.30 -46.41 8.80
N ASP A 8 -11.54 -46.20 7.54
CA ASP A 8 -10.67 -45.45 6.61
C ASP A 8 -10.70 -43.96 7.03
N PHE A 9 -9.63 -43.49 7.66
CA PHE A 9 -9.40 -42.05 7.90
C PHE A 9 -8.80 -41.47 6.62
N GLU A 10 -9.63 -40.97 5.72
CA GLU A 10 -9.18 -40.03 4.71
C GLU A 10 -8.59 -38.79 5.38
N GLU A 11 -7.29 -38.66 5.30
CA GLU A 11 -6.54 -37.43 5.61
C GLU A 11 -7.04 -36.29 4.69
N ARG A 12 -7.93 -35.44 5.21
CA ARG A 12 -8.16 -34.15 4.62
C ARG A 12 -6.92 -33.29 4.85
N MET A 13 -6.05 -33.26 3.87
CA MET A 13 -5.03 -32.22 3.77
C MET A 13 -5.73 -30.88 3.53
N VAL A 14 -5.88 -30.10 4.59
CA VAL A 14 -6.28 -28.69 4.50
C VAL A 14 -5.04 -27.92 4.09
N SER A 15 -4.91 -27.62 2.81
CA SER A 15 -3.94 -26.65 2.33
C SER A 15 -4.29 -25.27 2.90
N PRO A 16 -3.33 -24.53 3.51
CA PRO A 16 -3.57 -23.19 4.01
C PRO A 16 -3.42 -22.12 2.90
N GLU A 17 -3.81 -22.41 1.69
CA GLU A 17 -4.00 -21.40 0.66
C GLU A 17 -5.43 -20.88 0.77
N ALA A 18 -5.58 -19.73 1.45
CA ALA A 18 -6.82 -18.98 1.37
C ALA A 18 -7.02 -18.61 -0.11
N MET A 19 -7.98 -19.29 -0.77
CA MET A 19 -8.48 -18.82 -2.05
C MET A 19 -9.07 -17.43 -1.82
N PRO A 20 -8.70 -16.41 -2.63
CA PRO A 20 -9.42 -15.15 -2.63
C PRO A 20 -10.90 -15.48 -2.81
N SER A 21 -11.78 -14.91 -1.98
CA SER A 21 -13.21 -15.10 -2.17
C SER A 21 -13.58 -14.45 -3.51
N ASP A 22 -14.50 -15.07 -4.25
CA ASP A 22 -14.99 -14.53 -5.53
C ASP A 22 -15.51 -13.08 -5.39
N GLU A 23 -15.90 -12.66 -4.18
CA GLU A 23 -16.30 -11.30 -3.84
C GLU A 23 -15.13 -10.30 -3.89
N ASP A 24 -13.92 -10.70 -3.46
CA ASP A 24 -12.73 -9.85 -3.53
C ASP A 24 -12.31 -9.62 -5.00
N ASP A 25 -12.37 -10.65 -5.84
CA ASP A 25 -12.04 -10.56 -7.27
C ASP A 25 -13.02 -9.66 -8.03
N VAL A 26 -14.31 -9.71 -7.70
CA VAL A 26 -15.34 -8.84 -8.30
C VAL A 26 -15.14 -7.40 -7.89
N ASP A 27 -14.84 -7.11 -6.60
CA ASP A 27 -14.60 -5.75 -6.12
C ASP A 27 -13.36 -5.12 -6.77
N TYR A 28 -12.29 -5.90 -7.00
CA TYR A 28 -11.11 -5.45 -7.74
C TYR A 28 -11.40 -5.18 -9.23
N SER A 29 -12.31 -5.92 -9.85
CA SER A 29 -12.64 -5.75 -11.27
C SER A 29 -13.43 -4.46 -11.55
N LEU A 30 -14.16 -3.95 -10.55
CA LEU A 30 -15.01 -2.76 -10.65
C LEU A 30 -14.27 -1.45 -10.35
N ARG A 31 -13.07 -1.52 -9.76
CA ARG A 31 -12.28 -0.32 -9.44
C ARG A 31 -11.61 0.24 -10.68
N PRO A 32 -11.59 1.58 -10.82
CA PRO A 32 -10.85 2.21 -11.91
C PRO A 32 -9.37 1.84 -11.86
N LYS A 33 -8.80 1.50 -13.01
CA LYS A 33 -7.38 1.09 -13.13
C LYS A 33 -6.48 2.23 -13.57
N THR A 34 -7.03 3.27 -14.18
CA THR A 34 -6.28 4.41 -14.70
C THR A 34 -6.77 5.73 -14.10
N LEU A 35 -5.92 6.77 -14.16
CA LEU A 35 -6.32 8.11 -13.75
C LEU A 35 -7.50 8.66 -14.56
N ASN A 36 -7.63 8.26 -15.83
CA ASN A 36 -8.72 8.69 -16.69
C ASN A 36 -10.07 8.08 -16.29
N GLU A 37 -10.08 6.87 -15.80
CA GLU A 37 -11.29 6.18 -15.31
C GLU A 37 -11.72 6.65 -13.93
N TYR A 38 -10.80 7.26 -13.17
CA TYR A 38 -11.07 7.72 -11.81
C TYR A 38 -11.88 9.01 -11.84
N ILE A 39 -13.09 8.96 -11.29
CA ILE A 39 -14.03 10.08 -11.27
C ILE A 39 -13.69 11.04 -10.13
N GLY A 40 -13.73 12.32 -10.41
CA GLY A 40 -13.44 13.40 -9.46
C GLY A 40 -11.96 13.61 -9.18
N GLN A 41 -11.66 14.39 -8.17
CA GLN A 41 -10.28 14.72 -7.72
C GLN A 41 -9.40 15.28 -8.85
N GLU A 42 -9.94 16.11 -9.73
CA GLU A 42 -9.28 16.55 -10.99
C GLU A 42 -7.89 17.11 -10.75
N LYS A 43 -7.73 17.99 -9.76
CA LYS A 43 -6.45 18.60 -9.42
C LYS A 43 -5.41 17.56 -8.96
N VAL A 44 -5.85 16.54 -8.21
CA VAL A 44 -4.99 15.46 -7.74
C VAL A 44 -4.55 14.59 -8.92
N LYS A 45 -5.48 14.27 -9.84
CA LYS A 45 -5.20 13.50 -11.07
C LYS A 45 -4.20 14.22 -11.97
N GLU A 46 -4.42 15.51 -12.22
CA GLU A 46 -3.51 16.33 -13.02
C GLU A 46 -2.09 16.33 -12.44
N ASN A 47 -1.96 16.56 -11.14
CA ASN A 47 -0.68 16.55 -10.46
C ASN A 47 -0.01 15.17 -10.55
N LEU A 48 -0.73 14.09 -10.20
CA LEU A 48 -0.20 12.73 -10.26
C LEU A 48 0.23 12.35 -11.69
N ALA A 49 -0.54 12.71 -12.71
CA ALA A 49 -0.20 12.45 -14.12
C ALA A 49 1.15 13.08 -14.50
N VAL A 50 1.41 14.31 -14.04
CA VAL A 50 2.69 14.99 -14.28
C VAL A 50 3.85 14.26 -13.59
N TYR A 51 3.70 13.89 -12.31
CA TYR A 51 4.75 13.20 -11.56
C TYR A 51 5.03 11.80 -12.12
N ILE A 52 3.98 11.03 -12.42
CA ILE A 52 4.11 9.69 -13.03
C ILE A 52 4.81 9.78 -14.39
N LYS A 53 4.40 10.72 -15.24
CA LYS A 53 5.05 10.94 -16.53
C LYS A 53 6.53 11.28 -16.39
N ALA A 54 6.87 12.17 -15.46
CA ALA A 54 8.25 12.57 -15.20
C ALA A 54 9.10 11.40 -14.69
N ALA A 55 8.59 10.60 -13.74
CA ALA A 55 9.26 9.41 -13.22
C ALA A 55 9.54 8.38 -14.33
N LYS A 56 8.52 8.09 -15.17
CA LYS A 56 8.67 7.19 -16.33
C LYS A 56 9.71 7.68 -17.33
N GLN A 57 9.76 8.98 -17.62
CA GLN A 57 10.76 9.54 -18.55
C GLN A 57 12.18 9.39 -18.03
N ARG A 58 12.39 9.42 -16.71
CA ARG A 58 13.69 9.21 -16.06
C ARG A 58 14.00 7.74 -15.81
N ASN A 59 13.04 6.85 -16.04
CA ASN A 59 13.11 5.44 -15.65
C ASN A 59 13.45 5.26 -14.16
N GLU A 60 12.78 6.04 -13.30
CA GLU A 60 12.94 6.05 -11.86
C GLU A 60 11.60 5.71 -11.18
N PRO A 61 11.61 5.17 -9.95
CA PRO A 61 10.43 5.09 -9.13
C PRO A 61 9.78 6.46 -8.91
N LEU A 62 8.50 6.49 -8.64
CA LEU A 62 7.82 7.73 -8.24
C LEU A 62 8.30 8.15 -6.86
N ASP A 63 8.42 9.45 -6.62
CA ASP A 63 8.65 9.98 -5.27
C ASP A 63 7.55 9.50 -4.30
N HIS A 64 7.88 9.41 -3.01
CA HIS A 64 6.91 8.99 -2.00
C HIS A 64 5.71 9.92 -1.96
N VAL A 65 4.51 9.35 -1.89
CA VAL A 65 3.22 10.04 -2.00
C VAL A 65 2.45 9.98 -0.68
N LEU A 66 1.98 11.12 -0.19
CA LEU A 66 1.04 11.20 0.93
C LEU A 66 -0.34 11.60 0.41
N LEU A 67 -1.33 10.72 0.61
CA LEU A 67 -2.74 10.97 0.32
C LEU A 67 -3.48 11.25 1.63
N TYR A 68 -4.08 12.42 1.78
CA TYR A 68 -4.83 12.73 3.00
C TYR A 68 -6.21 13.34 2.71
N GLY A 69 -7.14 13.10 3.61
CA GLY A 69 -8.51 13.58 3.50
C GLY A 69 -9.51 12.66 4.20
N PRO A 70 -10.78 13.01 4.24
CA PRO A 70 -11.83 12.20 4.84
C PRO A 70 -11.83 10.73 4.38
N PRO A 71 -12.43 9.82 5.15
CA PRO A 71 -12.58 8.43 4.71
C PRO A 71 -13.48 8.33 3.47
N GLY A 72 -13.39 7.22 2.73
CA GLY A 72 -14.25 6.95 1.57
C GLY A 72 -13.92 7.74 0.29
N LEU A 73 -12.80 8.47 0.24
CA LEU A 73 -12.42 9.29 -0.92
C LEU A 73 -11.52 8.57 -1.93
N GLY A 74 -11.37 7.26 -1.85
CA GLY A 74 -10.62 6.48 -2.83
C GLY A 74 -9.10 6.52 -2.70
N LYS A 75 -8.54 6.77 -1.49
CA LYS A 75 -7.07 6.76 -1.27
C LYS A 75 -6.42 5.44 -1.68
N THR A 76 -7.02 4.32 -1.30
CA THR A 76 -6.56 2.97 -1.70
C THR A 76 -6.67 2.76 -3.21
N THR A 77 -7.75 3.21 -3.83
CA THR A 77 -7.94 3.13 -5.28
C THR A 77 -6.88 3.94 -6.02
N LEU A 78 -6.61 5.17 -5.58
CA LEU A 78 -5.54 5.99 -6.17
C LEU A 78 -4.16 5.34 -6.03
N SER A 79 -3.87 4.68 -4.92
CA SER A 79 -2.59 3.98 -4.76
C SER A 79 -2.45 2.80 -5.74
N ALA A 80 -3.54 2.06 -5.99
CA ALA A 80 -3.56 1.00 -6.99
C ALA A 80 -3.40 1.55 -8.42
N ILE A 81 -4.03 2.69 -8.72
CA ILE A 81 -3.87 3.38 -10.01
C ILE A 81 -2.42 3.84 -10.20
N ILE A 82 -1.77 4.41 -9.17
CA ILE A 82 -0.36 4.80 -9.24
C ILE A 82 0.52 3.61 -9.61
N ALA A 83 0.35 2.46 -8.96
CA ALA A 83 1.11 1.25 -9.26
C ALA A 83 0.84 0.75 -10.69
N HIS A 84 -0.43 0.71 -11.09
CA HIS A 84 -0.82 0.31 -12.44
C HIS A 84 -0.24 1.25 -13.52
N GLU A 85 -0.35 2.56 -13.32
CA GLU A 85 0.22 3.55 -14.24
C GLU A 85 1.75 3.47 -14.31
N MET A 86 2.42 3.17 -13.19
CA MET A 86 3.87 2.95 -13.16
C MET A 86 4.28 1.59 -13.76
N GLY A 87 3.36 0.63 -13.87
CA GLY A 87 3.62 -0.72 -14.37
C GLY A 87 4.35 -1.60 -13.37
N VAL A 88 4.10 -1.42 -12.08
CA VAL A 88 4.75 -2.13 -10.96
C VAL A 88 3.72 -2.78 -10.05
N ASN A 89 4.18 -3.67 -9.15
CA ASN A 89 3.31 -4.30 -8.18
C ASN A 89 2.98 -3.37 -7.01
N ILE A 90 1.86 -3.66 -6.33
CA ILE A 90 1.47 -2.98 -5.09
C ILE A 90 1.37 -3.97 -3.94
N ARG A 91 1.93 -3.59 -2.80
CA ARG A 91 1.71 -4.23 -1.50
C ARG A 91 0.85 -3.32 -0.66
N ILE A 92 -0.25 -3.85 -0.13
CA ILE A 92 -1.21 -3.09 0.68
C ILE A 92 -1.13 -3.55 2.12
N THR A 93 -1.00 -2.60 3.03
CA THR A 93 -1.04 -2.82 4.48
C THR A 93 -1.66 -1.61 5.18
N SER A 94 -1.74 -1.67 6.50
CA SER A 94 -2.22 -0.54 7.32
C SER A 94 -1.28 -0.28 8.50
N GLY A 95 -1.26 0.96 9.01
CA GLY A 95 -0.48 1.30 10.20
C GLY A 95 -0.73 0.36 11.38
N PRO A 96 -2.00 0.06 11.74
CA PRO A 96 -2.30 -0.89 12.80
C PRO A 96 -1.83 -2.32 12.58
N ALA A 97 -1.68 -2.77 11.33
CA ALA A 97 -1.21 -4.12 11.01
C ALA A 97 0.30 -4.29 11.17
N ILE A 98 1.05 -3.19 11.24
CA ILE A 98 2.48 -3.20 11.49
C ILE A 98 2.69 -2.98 12.99
N GLU A 99 2.91 -4.05 13.73
CA GLU A 99 3.00 -3.98 15.20
C GLU A 99 4.41 -3.68 15.69
N LYS A 100 5.42 -4.13 14.97
CA LYS A 100 6.84 -4.01 15.36
C LYS A 100 7.74 -3.71 14.16
N PRO A 101 8.94 -3.15 14.39
CA PRO A 101 9.90 -2.81 13.33
C PRO A 101 10.23 -3.97 12.37
N GLY A 102 10.26 -5.21 12.88
CA GLY A 102 10.52 -6.40 12.07
C GLY A 102 9.44 -6.70 11.04
N ASP A 103 8.18 -6.35 11.31
CA ASP A 103 7.09 -6.53 10.35
C ASP A 103 7.27 -5.60 9.15
N LEU A 104 7.64 -4.33 9.42
CA LEU A 104 7.96 -3.36 8.37
C LEU A 104 9.20 -3.80 7.57
N ALA A 105 10.26 -4.24 8.26
CA ALA A 105 11.46 -4.72 7.59
C ALA A 105 11.16 -5.90 6.64
N ALA A 106 10.33 -6.86 7.07
CA ALA A 106 9.91 -7.97 6.23
C ALA A 106 9.09 -7.51 5.01
N LEU A 107 8.23 -6.51 5.14
CA LEU A 107 7.49 -5.96 4.02
C LEU A 107 8.45 -5.30 3.01
N LEU A 108 9.37 -4.46 3.48
CA LEU A 108 10.30 -3.70 2.65
C LEU A 108 11.30 -4.59 1.91
N THR A 109 11.83 -5.63 2.55
CA THR A 109 12.79 -6.57 1.91
C THR A 109 12.15 -7.47 0.85
N ASN A 110 10.82 -7.59 0.84
CA ASN A 110 10.07 -8.36 -0.16
C ASN A 110 9.54 -7.50 -1.32
N LEU A 111 9.86 -6.21 -1.39
CA LEU A 111 9.52 -5.37 -2.53
C LEU A 111 10.52 -5.58 -3.67
N GLY A 112 10.02 -5.61 -4.90
CA GLY A 112 10.82 -5.54 -6.11
C GLY A 112 11.19 -4.11 -6.48
N GLU A 113 12.01 -3.96 -7.53
CA GLU A 113 12.42 -2.65 -8.03
C GLU A 113 11.22 -1.85 -8.54
N GLY A 114 11.03 -0.65 -7.98
CA GLY A 114 9.95 0.26 -8.34
C GLY A 114 8.58 -0.05 -7.71
N ASP A 115 8.44 -1.15 -6.99
CA ASP A 115 7.16 -1.55 -6.38
C ASP A 115 6.58 -0.46 -5.46
N VAL A 116 5.27 -0.47 -5.33
CA VAL A 116 4.52 0.43 -4.45
C VAL A 116 4.20 -0.27 -3.13
N LEU A 117 4.58 0.34 -2.01
CA LEU A 117 4.08 -0.02 -0.68
C LEU A 117 3.00 0.98 -0.27
N PHE A 118 1.77 0.52 -0.11
CA PHE A 118 0.68 1.33 0.41
C PHE A 118 0.44 1.04 1.88
N ILE A 119 0.47 2.09 2.71
CA ILE A 119 0.17 2.02 4.15
C ILE A 119 -1.03 2.91 4.45
N ASP A 120 -2.19 2.29 4.71
CA ASP A 120 -3.36 3.03 5.17
C ASP A 120 -3.23 3.40 6.66
N GLU A 121 -3.87 4.50 7.06
CA GLU A 121 -3.81 5.03 8.43
C GLU A 121 -2.36 5.15 8.95
N ILE A 122 -1.45 5.64 8.10
CA ILE A 122 0.00 5.71 8.38
C ILE A 122 0.32 6.51 9.65
N HIS A 123 -0.56 7.43 10.07
CA HIS A 123 -0.42 8.17 11.32
C HIS A 123 -0.51 7.30 12.59
N ARG A 124 -0.89 6.02 12.44
CA ARG A 124 -0.98 5.06 13.53
C ARG A 124 0.28 4.22 13.72
N LEU A 125 1.30 4.44 12.91
CA LEU A 125 2.61 3.82 13.12
C LEU A 125 3.20 4.25 14.46
N SER A 126 3.79 3.31 15.19
CA SER A 126 4.53 3.64 16.40
C SER A 126 5.85 4.35 16.03
N ARG A 127 6.37 5.14 16.95
CA ARG A 127 7.63 5.87 16.74
C ARG A 127 8.80 4.96 16.38
N SER A 128 8.88 3.78 16.97
CA SER A 128 9.94 2.80 16.68
C SER A 128 9.85 2.25 15.25
N ILE A 129 8.65 2.20 14.67
CA ILE A 129 8.44 1.79 13.29
C ILE A 129 8.78 2.95 12.34
N GLU A 130 8.39 4.19 12.69
CA GLU A 130 8.78 5.38 11.92
C GLU A 130 10.31 5.51 11.83
N GLU A 131 11.04 5.26 12.91
CA GLU A 131 12.51 5.32 12.94
C GLU A 131 13.17 4.32 11.97
N VAL A 132 12.54 3.18 11.70
CA VAL A 132 13.00 2.22 10.67
C VAL A 132 12.59 2.69 9.27
N LEU A 133 11.43 3.35 9.16
CA LEU A 133 10.91 3.82 7.87
C LEU A 133 11.75 4.98 7.29
N TYR A 134 12.30 5.86 8.15
CA TYR A 134 13.06 7.01 7.69
C TYR A 134 14.26 6.66 6.77
N PRO A 135 15.21 5.81 7.18
CA PRO A 135 16.32 5.44 6.29
C PRO A 135 15.85 4.63 5.08
N ALA A 136 14.76 3.87 5.20
CA ALA A 136 14.19 3.15 4.08
C ALA A 136 13.65 4.11 2.99
N MET A 137 13.06 5.25 3.40
CA MET A 137 12.54 6.25 2.46
C MET A 137 13.65 7.12 1.85
N GLU A 138 14.67 7.47 2.63
CA GLU A 138 15.74 8.39 2.19
C GLU A 138 16.84 7.69 1.41
N ASP A 139 17.33 6.59 1.98
CA ASP A 139 18.53 5.89 1.51
C ASP A 139 18.24 4.55 0.83
N PHE A 140 16.99 4.09 0.83
CA PHE A 140 16.61 2.75 0.43
C PHE A 140 17.43 1.68 1.16
N ALA A 141 17.55 1.81 2.47
CA ALA A 141 18.30 0.91 3.31
C ALA A 141 17.65 0.73 4.69
N LEU A 142 17.91 -0.41 5.32
CA LEU A 142 17.49 -0.71 6.69
C LEU A 142 18.74 -0.89 7.56
N ASP A 143 18.71 -0.30 8.74
CA ASP A 143 19.71 -0.55 9.77
C ASP A 143 19.17 -1.55 10.79
N ILE A 144 19.63 -2.80 10.71
CA ILE A 144 19.16 -3.89 11.57
C ILE A 144 20.20 -4.11 12.69
N ILE A 145 19.75 -4.00 13.95
CA ILE A 145 20.60 -4.29 15.11
C ILE A 145 20.58 -5.79 15.39
N ILE A 146 21.72 -6.46 15.27
CA ILE A 146 21.91 -7.88 15.55
C ILE A 146 22.64 -8.02 16.88
N GLY A 147 22.09 -8.83 17.79
CA GLY A 147 22.65 -9.07 19.14
C GLY A 147 22.04 -8.17 20.22
N LYS A 148 22.57 -8.29 21.43
CA LYS A 148 22.14 -7.52 22.61
C LYS A 148 23.35 -7.01 23.38
N GLY A 149 23.19 -5.86 24.04
CA GLY A 149 24.22 -5.27 24.88
C GLY A 149 25.43 -4.72 24.10
N PRO A 150 26.62 -4.65 24.73
CA PRO A 150 27.80 -4.02 24.14
C PRO A 150 28.35 -4.69 22.86
N SER A 151 27.94 -5.94 22.60
CA SER A 151 28.32 -6.69 21.39
C SER A 151 27.32 -6.57 20.23
N ALA A 152 26.27 -5.76 20.39
CA ALA A 152 25.31 -5.50 19.32
C ALA A 152 26.01 -4.86 18.12
N ARG A 153 25.71 -5.36 16.91
CA ARG A 153 26.24 -4.83 15.66
C ARG A 153 25.07 -4.33 14.80
N SER A 154 25.27 -3.19 14.17
CA SER A 154 24.36 -2.73 13.13
C SER A 154 24.74 -3.37 11.79
N LEU A 155 23.77 -3.95 11.12
CA LEU A 155 23.87 -4.45 9.75
C LEU A 155 23.00 -3.57 8.88
N ARG A 156 23.59 -2.92 7.89
CA ARG A 156 22.87 -2.17 6.87
C ARG A 156 22.49 -3.14 5.73
N VAL A 157 21.20 -3.18 5.41
CA VAL A 157 20.62 -3.98 4.33
C VAL A 157 20.08 -3.02 3.28
N ASP A 158 20.61 -3.10 2.07
CA ASP A 158 20.12 -2.30 0.96
C ASP A 158 18.76 -2.85 0.46
N LEU A 159 17.84 -1.97 0.13
CA LEU A 159 16.53 -2.25 -0.42
C LEU A 159 16.50 -1.90 -1.90
N HIS A 160 15.63 -2.57 -2.64
CA HIS A 160 15.22 -2.07 -3.94
C HIS A 160 14.57 -0.70 -3.79
N LYS A 161 14.77 0.17 -4.77
CA LYS A 161 14.06 1.45 -4.79
C LYS A 161 12.57 1.19 -4.92
N PHE A 162 11.77 1.84 -4.11
CA PHE A 162 10.32 1.66 -4.05
C PHE A 162 9.60 2.99 -3.86
N THR A 163 8.30 3.01 -4.10
CA THR A 163 7.46 4.16 -3.79
C THR A 163 6.60 3.85 -2.57
N LEU A 164 6.72 4.65 -1.52
CA LEU A 164 5.77 4.61 -0.40
C LEU A 164 4.58 5.50 -0.72
N VAL A 165 3.37 4.93 -0.67
CA VAL A 165 2.12 5.70 -0.68
C VAL A 165 1.49 5.60 0.71
N GLY A 166 1.59 6.67 1.48
CA GLY A 166 0.96 6.78 2.79
C GLY A 166 -0.45 7.38 2.66
N ALA A 167 -1.42 6.81 3.37
CA ALA A 167 -2.77 7.37 3.45
C ALA A 167 -3.12 7.71 4.89
N THR A 168 -3.83 8.82 5.08
CA THR A 168 -4.29 9.22 6.40
C THR A 168 -5.58 10.05 6.34
N THR A 169 -6.44 9.85 7.31
CA THR A 169 -7.58 10.74 7.57
C THR A 169 -7.20 11.92 8.46
N ARG A 170 -6.02 11.87 9.11
CA ARG A 170 -5.59 12.82 10.16
C ARG A 170 -4.17 13.32 9.89
N ALA A 171 -4.00 14.11 8.84
CA ALA A 171 -2.68 14.63 8.45
C ALA A 171 -1.94 15.38 9.57
N GLY A 172 -2.67 16.05 10.46
CA GLY A 172 -2.10 16.75 11.62
C GLY A 172 -1.53 15.83 12.71
N GLN A 173 -1.78 14.52 12.65
CA GLN A 173 -1.22 13.54 13.59
C GLN A 173 0.07 12.89 13.07
N LEU A 174 0.44 13.12 11.80
CA LEU A 174 1.74 12.69 11.30
C LEU A 174 2.85 13.51 11.97
N THR A 175 3.92 12.82 12.33
CA THR A 175 5.13 13.50 12.79
C THR A 175 5.73 14.34 11.67
N SER A 176 6.30 15.50 11.98
CA SER A 176 6.96 16.34 10.97
C SER A 176 8.05 15.59 10.22
N PRO A 177 8.94 14.80 10.88
CA PRO A 177 9.96 14.03 10.19
C PRO A 177 9.42 13.06 9.16
N LEU A 178 8.29 12.39 9.44
CA LEU A 178 7.67 11.48 8.48
C LEU A 178 7.04 12.24 7.32
N ARG A 179 6.31 13.32 7.61
CA ARG A 179 5.63 14.11 6.58
C ARG A 179 6.62 14.74 5.60
N ASP A 180 7.75 15.25 6.10
CA ASP A 180 8.73 15.98 5.30
C ASP A 180 9.49 15.06 4.31
N ARG A 181 9.36 13.73 4.44
CA ARG A 181 9.92 12.72 3.54
C ARG A 181 9.02 12.39 2.35
N PHE A 182 7.79 12.88 2.34
CA PHE A 182 6.89 12.74 1.19
C PHE A 182 7.15 13.87 0.19
N GLY A 183 7.67 13.53 -0.99
CA GLY A 183 7.89 14.49 -2.09
C GLY A 183 6.60 14.95 -2.74
N ILE A 184 5.54 14.14 -2.67
CA ILE A 184 4.24 14.40 -3.28
C ILE A 184 3.17 14.36 -2.19
N ILE A 185 2.50 15.48 -1.92
CA ILE A 185 1.43 15.55 -0.91
C ILE A 185 0.14 15.98 -1.60
N GLN A 186 -0.90 15.13 -1.54
CA GLN A 186 -2.18 15.37 -2.19
C GLN A 186 -3.32 15.31 -1.18
N ARG A 187 -4.11 16.38 -1.17
CA ARG A 187 -5.35 16.45 -0.38
C ARG A 187 -6.53 16.02 -1.24
N LEU A 188 -7.29 15.03 -0.75
CA LEU A 188 -8.53 14.62 -1.38
C LEU A 188 -9.69 15.43 -0.80
N GLU A 189 -10.58 15.86 -1.67
CA GLU A 189 -11.75 16.64 -1.33
C GLU A 189 -13.03 15.80 -1.44
N LEU A 190 -14.10 16.24 -0.79
CA LEU A 190 -15.39 15.56 -0.89
C LEU A 190 -15.90 15.63 -2.33
N TYR A 191 -16.51 14.54 -2.78
CA TYR A 191 -17.16 14.46 -4.09
C TYR A 191 -18.39 15.37 -4.16
N SER A 192 -18.62 15.97 -5.31
CA SER A 192 -19.89 16.63 -5.62
C SER A 192 -21.01 15.60 -5.83
N HIS A 193 -22.26 16.03 -5.79
CA HIS A 193 -23.40 15.16 -6.10
C HIS A 193 -23.32 14.55 -7.50
N GLU A 194 -22.86 15.31 -8.47
CA GLU A 194 -22.66 14.87 -9.86
C GLU A 194 -21.61 13.76 -9.92
N GLN A 195 -20.45 13.97 -9.29
CA GLN A 195 -19.37 12.97 -9.23
C GLN A 195 -19.81 11.67 -8.54
N LEU A 196 -20.60 11.78 -7.44
CA LEU A 196 -21.16 10.61 -6.77
C LEU A 196 -22.14 9.84 -7.68
N THR A 197 -22.96 10.58 -8.43
CA THR A 197 -23.87 9.96 -9.43
C THR A 197 -23.09 9.20 -10.49
N ASP A 198 -22.03 9.82 -11.02
CA ASP A 198 -21.18 9.20 -12.04
C ASP A 198 -20.48 7.93 -11.51
N ILE A 199 -19.99 7.96 -10.27
CA ILE A 199 -19.38 6.78 -9.60
C ILE A 199 -20.40 5.65 -9.50
N VAL A 200 -21.62 5.93 -9.03
CA VAL A 200 -22.68 4.92 -8.92
C VAL A 200 -23.07 4.35 -10.29
N MET A 201 -23.16 5.20 -11.31
CA MET A 201 -23.46 4.77 -12.69
C MET A 201 -22.30 3.94 -13.29
N GLN A 202 -21.05 4.25 -12.97
CA GLN A 202 -19.91 3.47 -13.41
C GLN A 202 -19.95 2.05 -12.82
N ILE A 203 -20.21 1.92 -11.51
CA ILE A 203 -20.36 0.63 -10.84
C ILE A 203 -21.54 -0.15 -11.44
N GLY A 204 -22.69 0.50 -11.65
CA GLY A 204 -23.87 -0.14 -12.21
C GLY A 204 -23.69 -0.68 -13.64
N ARG A 205 -22.87 -0.03 -14.47
CA ARG A 205 -22.56 -0.50 -15.83
C ARG A 205 -21.63 -1.72 -15.87
N ALA A 206 -20.83 -1.92 -14.84
CA ALA A 206 -19.92 -3.05 -14.76
C ALA A 206 -20.63 -4.34 -14.29
N HIS A 207 -21.90 -4.25 -13.85
CA HIS A 207 -22.74 -5.39 -13.43
C HIS A 207 -23.74 -5.84 -14.51
N VAL A 208 -23.76 -5.24 -15.68
CA VAL A 208 -24.58 -5.61 -16.85
C VAL A 208 -23.67 -6.21 -17.93
#